data_19794a46650311585f7bc4ec3af2a210
#
_entry.id   19794a46650311585f7bc4ec3af2a210
#
_cell.length_a   1.000
_cell.length_b   1.000
_cell.length_c   1.000
_cell.angle_alpha   90.00
_cell.angle_beta   90.00
_cell.angle_gamma   90.00
#
_symmetry.space_group_name_H-M   'P 1'
#
loop_
_entity.id
_entity.type
_entity.pdbx_description
1 polymer ?
#
loop_
_entity_poly.entity_id
_entity_poly.type
_entity_poly.pdbx_seq_one_letter_code
_entity_poly.pdbx_strand_id
1 'polypeptide(L)'
;MYRYFFISLFVLMSIISKAEVTLQSTLLSNSEWEIIYPIDDSIVHRWKFSSSEIGVSAIYKGRKSHELKYSYYLSKSDTESFDNSKVGKYSSGCYLYEYNKINKAVSIWKIISFDKSNKILTVSCETQAENKPIAVGRKTVILRLKRL
;
A
#
# COMPACT_ATOMS: atom_id res chain seq x y z
N MET A 1 7.74 -45.68 -44.57
CA MET A 1 6.90 -45.62 -43.37
C MET A 1 7.56 -44.62 -42.41
N TYR A 2 7.21 -43.31 -42.50
CA TYR A 2 7.81 -42.25 -41.71
C TYR A 2 6.97 -42.06 -40.47
N ARG A 3 7.51 -42.39 -39.29
CA ARG A 3 6.91 -42.08 -38.00
C ARG A 3 7.23 -40.62 -37.68
N TYR A 4 6.23 -39.77 -37.80
CA TYR A 4 6.32 -38.40 -37.26
C TYR A 4 6.31 -38.45 -35.75
N PHE A 5 7.47 -38.17 -35.17
CA PHE A 5 7.60 -37.89 -33.77
C PHE A 5 7.07 -36.47 -33.54
N PHE A 6 5.81 -36.34 -33.13
CA PHE A 6 5.28 -35.11 -32.61
C PHE A 6 5.92 -34.87 -31.25
N ILE A 7 7.01 -34.12 -31.22
CA ILE A 7 7.51 -33.50 -29.99
C ILE A 7 6.54 -32.38 -29.71
N SER A 8 5.57 -32.69 -28.86
CA SER A 8 4.72 -31.71 -28.24
C SER A 8 5.61 -30.85 -27.31
N LEU A 9 6.09 -29.74 -27.87
CA LEU A 9 6.76 -28.71 -27.08
C LEU A 9 5.68 -28.06 -26.22
N PHE A 10 5.41 -28.67 -25.07
CA PHE A 10 4.73 -27.99 -23.97
C PHE A 10 5.65 -26.83 -23.54
N VAL A 11 5.43 -25.68 -24.18
CA VAL A 11 5.85 -24.41 -23.61
C VAL A 11 5.09 -24.31 -22.29
N LEU A 12 5.69 -24.78 -21.21
CA LEU A 12 5.34 -24.38 -19.88
C LEU A 12 5.56 -22.86 -19.88
N MET A 13 4.54 -22.09 -20.23
CA MET A 13 4.41 -20.74 -19.73
C MET A 13 4.29 -20.89 -18.23
N SER A 14 5.43 -20.91 -17.55
CA SER A 14 5.50 -20.59 -16.15
C SER A 14 4.90 -19.18 -16.05
N ILE A 15 3.60 -19.14 -15.80
CA ILE A 15 2.95 -17.96 -15.23
C ILE A 15 3.72 -17.77 -13.93
N ILE A 16 4.74 -16.93 -13.97
CA ILE A 16 5.41 -16.44 -12.78
C ILE A 16 4.33 -15.61 -12.09
N SER A 17 3.48 -16.28 -11.35
CA SER A 17 2.59 -15.65 -10.38
C SER A 17 3.53 -14.92 -9.45
N LYS A 18 3.65 -13.60 -9.66
CA LYS A 18 4.43 -12.77 -8.76
C LYS A 18 3.80 -12.94 -7.39
N ALA A 19 4.47 -13.68 -6.52
CA ALA A 19 3.94 -13.95 -5.19
C ALA A 19 3.56 -12.62 -4.54
N GLU A 20 2.33 -12.52 -4.05
CA GLU A 20 1.86 -11.30 -3.39
C GLU A 20 2.75 -11.02 -2.18
N VAL A 21 3.21 -9.77 -2.09
CA VAL A 21 4.03 -9.33 -0.97
C VAL A 21 3.16 -9.18 0.26
N THR A 22 3.36 -10.03 1.23
CA THR A 22 2.66 -9.98 2.52
C THR A 22 3.53 -9.31 3.57
N LEU A 23 2.98 -8.29 4.23
CA LEU A 23 3.59 -7.64 5.39
C LEU A 23 2.93 -8.11 6.69
N GLN A 24 3.66 -7.93 7.78
CA GLN A 24 3.16 -8.08 9.15
C GLN A 24 3.01 -6.70 9.78
N SER A 25 1.96 -6.48 10.56
CA SER A 25 1.69 -5.20 11.24
C SER A 25 2.81 -4.80 12.19
N THR A 26 3.58 -5.77 12.72
CA THR A 26 4.76 -5.53 13.55
C THR A 26 5.88 -4.79 12.82
N LEU A 27 5.96 -4.92 11.49
CA LEU A 27 6.94 -4.19 10.68
C LEU A 27 6.61 -2.69 10.62
N LEU A 28 5.32 -2.37 10.58
CA LEU A 28 4.82 -1.00 10.50
C LEU A 28 4.72 -0.35 11.88
N SER A 29 4.25 -1.10 12.88
CA SER A 29 4.02 -0.59 14.24
C SER A 29 5.28 0.06 14.83
N ASN A 30 5.09 1.24 15.45
CA ASN A 30 6.15 2.06 16.05
C ASN A 30 7.28 2.40 15.06
N SER A 31 6.93 2.70 13.82
CA SER A 31 7.88 3.08 12.78
C SER A 31 7.50 4.40 12.12
N GLU A 32 8.50 5.08 11.56
CA GLU A 32 8.33 6.32 10.81
C GLU A 32 8.89 6.12 9.39
N TRP A 33 8.16 6.61 8.40
CA TRP A 33 8.46 6.45 6.99
C TRP A 33 8.34 7.78 6.26
N GLU A 34 9.26 8.04 5.37
CA GLU A 34 9.26 9.20 4.51
C GLU A 34 8.85 8.80 3.09
N ILE A 35 7.96 9.56 2.46
CA ILE A 35 7.60 9.35 1.06
C ILE A 35 8.74 9.87 0.19
N ILE A 36 9.38 8.94 -0.54
CA ILE A 36 10.50 9.25 -1.46
C ILE A 36 10.07 9.21 -2.94
N TYR A 37 8.80 8.89 -3.21
CA TYR A 37 8.20 8.95 -4.54
C TYR A 37 6.66 9.05 -4.42
N PRO A 38 5.98 9.96 -5.14
CA PRO A 38 6.58 11.01 -5.96
C PRO A 38 7.40 11.98 -5.12
N ILE A 39 8.46 12.52 -5.70
CA ILE A 39 9.30 13.51 -5.03
C ILE A 39 8.65 14.89 -5.18
N ASP A 40 8.54 15.60 -4.07
CA ASP A 40 8.28 17.04 -4.05
C ASP A 40 9.45 17.68 -3.28
N ASP A 41 10.30 18.41 -4.00
CA ASP A 41 11.50 19.03 -3.43
C ASP A 41 11.19 20.08 -2.36
N SER A 42 9.94 20.53 -2.29
CA SER A 42 9.51 21.54 -1.34
C SER A 42 8.85 20.99 -0.09
N ILE A 43 8.28 19.77 -0.15
CA ILE A 43 7.48 19.17 0.91
C ILE A 43 7.92 17.74 1.18
N VAL A 44 8.29 17.47 2.42
CA VAL A 44 8.58 16.12 2.90
C VAL A 44 7.35 15.56 3.58
N HIS A 45 6.78 14.49 3.03
CA HIS A 45 5.65 13.79 3.61
C HIS A 45 6.10 12.63 4.48
N ARG A 46 5.54 12.49 5.68
CA ARG A 46 5.87 11.42 6.62
C ARG A 46 4.64 10.68 7.11
N TRP A 47 4.80 9.37 7.21
CA TRP A 47 3.86 8.46 7.83
C TRP A 47 4.46 7.90 9.10
N LYS A 48 3.80 8.13 10.22
CA LYS A 48 4.19 7.60 11.53
C LYS A 48 3.17 6.58 11.99
N PHE A 49 3.59 5.34 12.07
CA PHE A 49 2.73 4.24 12.51
C PHE A 49 2.84 4.03 14.02
N SER A 50 1.69 3.97 14.69
CA SER A 50 1.55 3.35 16.02
C SER A 50 1.06 1.91 15.84
N SER A 51 0.58 1.27 16.90
CA SER A 51 -0.07 -0.04 16.81
C SER A 51 -1.43 0.00 16.11
N SER A 52 -2.10 1.16 16.08
CA SER A 52 -3.50 1.30 15.63
C SER A 52 -3.75 2.46 14.66
N GLU A 53 -2.83 3.40 14.58
CA GLU A 53 -3.02 4.63 13.79
C GLU A 53 -1.80 4.95 12.93
N ILE A 54 -2.07 5.59 11.81
CA ILE A 54 -1.08 6.24 10.96
C ILE A 54 -1.24 7.75 11.15
N GLY A 55 -0.21 8.42 11.63
CA GLY A 55 -0.11 9.87 11.63
C GLY A 55 0.54 10.34 10.32
N VAL A 56 -0.19 11.09 9.51
CA VAL A 56 0.31 11.65 8.25
C VAL A 56 0.60 13.13 8.43
N SER A 57 1.82 13.55 8.13
CA SER A 57 2.24 14.95 8.22
C SER A 57 3.08 15.37 7.03
N ALA A 58 3.13 16.66 6.77
CA ALA A 58 3.99 17.28 5.78
C ALA A 58 4.95 18.26 6.47
N ILE A 59 6.18 18.34 5.97
CA ILE A 59 7.20 19.29 6.43
C ILE A 59 7.53 20.21 5.26
N TYR A 60 7.24 21.49 5.41
CA TYR A 60 7.54 22.53 4.43
C TYR A 60 8.44 23.59 5.06
N LYS A 61 9.61 23.85 4.45
CA LYS A 61 10.60 24.82 4.98
C LYS A 61 10.88 24.62 6.48
N GLY A 62 11.04 23.37 6.91
CA GLY A 62 11.32 23.01 8.32
C GLY A 62 10.11 23.12 9.28
N ARG A 63 8.93 23.53 8.80
CA ARG A 63 7.70 23.59 9.60
C ARG A 63 6.84 22.36 9.33
N LYS A 64 6.52 21.62 10.39
CA LYS A 64 5.62 20.45 10.34
C LYS A 64 4.17 20.92 10.29
N SER A 65 3.39 20.36 9.36
CA SER A 65 1.93 20.56 9.33
C SER A 65 1.25 19.90 10.52
N HIS A 66 -0.03 20.19 10.70
CA HIS A 66 -0.89 19.39 11.56
C HIS A 66 -0.88 17.94 11.11
N GLU A 67 -0.84 17.01 12.07
CA GLU A 67 -0.84 15.58 11.78
C GLU A 67 -2.27 15.07 11.63
N LEU A 68 -2.56 14.48 10.47
CA LEU A 68 -3.82 13.78 10.23
C LEU A 68 -3.68 12.33 10.71
N LYS A 69 -4.69 11.82 11.41
CA LYS A 69 -4.68 10.47 11.97
C LYS A 69 -5.70 9.57 11.29
N TYR A 70 -5.25 8.38 10.94
CA TYR A 70 -6.04 7.35 10.29
C TYR A 70 -5.92 6.05 11.08
N SER A 71 -7.03 5.36 11.32
CA SER A 71 -6.97 3.99 11.86
C SER A 71 -6.57 3.03 10.76
N TYR A 72 -5.78 1.98 11.07
CA TYR A 72 -5.34 1.02 10.06
C TYR A 72 -5.26 -0.42 10.54
N TYR A 73 -5.26 -1.33 9.59
CA TYR A 73 -4.86 -2.74 9.73
C TYR A 73 -4.40 -3.31 8.38
N LEU A 74 -3.75 -4.48 8.39
CA LEU A 74 -3.41 -5.23 7.18
C LEU A 74 -4.46 -6.31 6.90
N SER A 75 -4.80 -6.53 5.62
CA SER A 75 -5.70 -7.59 5.18
C SER A 75 -5.12 -8.37 3.99
N LYS A 76 -5.59 -9.60 3.81
CA LYS A 76 -5.30 -10.42 2.63
C LYS A 76 -6.26 -10.16 1.47
N SER A 77 -7.36 -9.43 1.71
CA SER A 77 -8.39 -9.11 0.73
C SER A 77 -8.56 -7.60 0.59
N ASP A 78 -8.89 -7.14 -0.60
CA ASP A 78 -9.23 -5.75 -0.95
C ASP A 78 -10.74 -5.51 -1.05
N THR A 79 -11.55 -6.56 -0.84
CA THR A 79 -13.02 -6.51 -1.01
C THR A 79 -13.78 -6.41 0.30
N GLU A 80 -13.07 -6.36 1.43
CA GLU A 80 -13.69 -6.25 2.75
C GLU A 80 -14.13 -4.81 3.05
N SER A 81 -15.20 -4.67 3.82
CA SER A 81 -15.50 -3.39 4.48
C SER A 81 -14.48 -3.12 5.58
N PHE A 82 -14.24 -1.84 5.89
CA PHE A 82 -13.35 -1.51 7.01
C PHE A 82 -13.90 -2.05 8.33
N ASP A 83 -13.09 -2.82 9.04
CA ASP A 83 -13.45 -3.50 10.28
C ASP A 83 -12.68 -2.92 11.47
N ASN A 84 -13.36 -2.10 12.27
CA ASN A 84 -12.77 -1.50 13.47
C ASN A 84 -12.26 -2.54 14.49
N SER A 85 -12.80 -3.77 14.47
CA SER A 85 -12.36 -4.82 15.40
C SER A 85 -10.96 -5.33 15.12
N LYS A 86 -10.43 -5.10 13.89
CA LYS A 86 -9.07 -5.46 13.47
C LYS A 86 -8.02 -4.40 13.83
N VAL A 87 -8.44 -3.16 14.10
CA VAL A 87 -7.53 -2.05 14.43
C VAL A 87 -6.80 -2.32 15.73
N GLY A 88 -5.48 -2.09 15.72
CA GLY A 88 -4.63 -2.28 16.90
C GLY A 88 -4.30 -3.73 17.23
N LYS A 89 -4.82 -4.70 16.47
CA LYS A 89 -4.48 -6.12 16.61
C LYS A 89 -3.37 -6.51 15.64
N TYR A 90 -2.67 -7.59 15.97
CA TYR A 90 -1.76 -8.21 15.01
C TYR A 90 -2.52 -8.60 13.75
N SER A 91 -1.98 -8.20 12.61
CA SER A 91 -2.54 -8.50 11.30
C SER A 91 -1.41 -8.69 10.28
N SER A 92 -1.71 -9.41 9.21
CA SER A 92 -0.80 -9.58 8.08
C SER A 92 -1.60 -9.58 6.79
N GLY A 93 -0.99 -9.09 5.70
CA GLY A 93 -1.65 -9.09 4.42
C GLY A 93 -0.89 -8.32 3.36
N CYS A 94 -1.45 -8.32 2.17
CA CYS A 94 -0.96 -7.60 1.00
C CYS A 94 -1.71 -6.28 0.73
N TYR A 95 -2.66 -5.92 1.61
CA TYR A 95 -3.41 -4.67 1.56
C TYR A 95 -3.36 -3.97 2.91
N LEU A 96 -3.09 -2.66 2.88
CA LEU A 96 -3.16 -1.77 4.03
C LEU A 96 -4.48 -0.99 3.94
N TYR A 97 -5.38 -1.25 4.87
CA TYR A 97 -6.61 -0.51 5.05
C TYR A 97 -6.37 0.70 5.92
N GLU A 98 -6.81 1.85 5.47
CA GLU A 98 -6.68 3.14 6.14
C GLU A 98 -8.06 3.80 6.22
N TYR A 99 -8.45 4.25 7.40
CA TYR A 99 -9.75 4.84 7.67
C TYR A 99 -9.63 6.22 8.30
N ASN A 100 -10.20 7.20 7.64
CA ASN A 100 -10.32 8.57 8.14
C ASN A 100 -11.61 8.73 8.96
N LYS A 101 -11.47 8.92 10.28
CA LYS A 101 -12.62 9.07 11.20
C LYS A 101 -13.43 10.34 10.94
N ILE A 102 -12.83 11.38 10.35
CA ILE A 102 -13.47 12.68 10.14
C ILE A 102 -14.46 12.62 8.97
N ASN A 103 -13.99 12.18 7.81
CA ASN A 103 -14.81 12.10 6.59
C ASN A 103 -15.34 10.69 6.28
N LYS A 104 -15.03 9.71 7.14
CA LYS A 104 -15.42 8.29 7.02
C LYS A 104 -14.91 7.61 5.73
N ALA A 105 -13.89 8.17 5.09
CA ALA A 105 -13.30 7.60 3.90
C ALA A 105 -12.39 6.42 4.23
N VAL A 106 -12.43 5.41 3.38
CA VAL A 106 -11.54 4.25 3.43
C VAL A 106 -10.61 4.31 2.23
N SER A 107 -9.31 4.18 2.46
CA SER A 107 -8.30 3.98 1.42
C SER A 107 -7.74 2.57 1.57
N ILE A 108 -7.57 1.87 0.44
CA ILE A 108 -7.00 0.53 0.39
C ILE A 108 -5.72 0.60 -0.44
N TRP A 109 -4.59 0.40 0.22
CA TRP A 109 -3.27 0.43 -0.39
C TRP A 109 -2.80 -0.99 -0.66
N LYS A 110 -2.65 -1.37 -1.93
CA LYS A 110 -2.02 -2.63 -2.31
C LYS A 110 -0.51 -2.54 -2.08
N ILE A 111 0.06 -3.53 -1.41
CA ILE A 111 1.50 -3.65 -1.19
C ILE A 111 2.10 -4.27 -2.46
N ILE A 112 2.92 -3.49 -3.16
CA ILE A 112 3.54 -3.89 -4.42
C ILE A 112 4.86 -4.58 -4.17
N SER A 113 5.70 -4.02 -3.29
CA SER A 113 7.00 -4.57 -2.96
C SER A 113 7.51 -4.06 -1.61
N PHE A 114 8.37 -4.86 -0.98
CA PHE A 114 9.14 -4.45 0.18
C PHE A 114 10.59 -4.86 0.02
N ASP A 115 11.46 -3.86 -0.19
CA ASP A 115 12.92 -4.03 -0.19
C ASP A 115 13.42 -3.99 1.25
N LYS A 116 13.76 -5.16 1.80
CA LYS A 116 14.26 -5.29 3.17
C LYS A 116 15.63 -4.64 3.37
N SER A 117 16.49 -4.66 2.35
CA SER A 117 17.85 -4.15 2.41
C SER A 117 17.85 -2.63 2.51
N ASN A 118 17.09 -1.97 1.67
CA ASN A 118 16.97 -0.51 1.63
C ASN A 118 15.84 0.02 2.50
N LYS A 119 15.04 -0.88 3.10
CA LYS A 119 13.85 -0.55 3.90
C LYS A 119 12.86 0.32 3.11
N ILE A 120 12.60 -0.04 1.84
CA ILE A 120 11.68 0.69 0.96
C ILE A 120 10.42 -0.14 0.77
N LEU A 121 9.27 0.44 1.12
CA LEU A 121 7.94 -0.08 0.89
C LEU A 121 7.31 0.65 -0.29
N THR A 122 6.82 -0.10 -1.29
CA THR A 122 6.04 0.44 -2.41
C THR A 122 4.60 0.01 -2.26
N VAL A 123 3.69 0.98 -2.28
CA VAL A 123 2.24 0.77 -2.20
C VAL A 123 1.52 1.49 -3.33
N SER A 124 0.35 0.99 -3.71
CA SER A 124 -0.52 1.64 -4.68
C SER A 124 -1.96 1.68 -4.17
N CYS A 125 -2.66 2.77 -4.47
CA CYS A 125 -4.08 2.94 -4.17
C CYS A 125 -4.81 3.39 -5.43
N GLU A 126 -5.95 2.76 -5.73
CA GLU A 126 -6.87 3.23 -6.74
C GLU A 126 -7.85 4.19 -6.08
N THR A 127 -7.70 5.49 -6.34
CA THR A 127 -8.65 6.49 -5.86
C THR A 127 -9.80 6.64 -6.85
N GLN A 128 -11.03 6.51 -6.36
CA GLN A 128 -12.17 7.05 -7.10
C GLN A 128 -12.17 8.57 -6.90
N ALA A 129 -12.13 9.31 -8.00
CA ALA A 129 -12.34 10.76 -7.92
C ALA A 129 -13.77 11.01 -7.42
N GLU A 130 -13.90 11.55 -6.21
CA GLU A 130 -15.19 11.95 -5.67
C GLU A 130 -15.88 12.89 -6.67
N ASN A 131 -17.16 12.62 -6.96
CA ASN A 131 -18.09 13.44 -7.75
C ASN A 131 -17.84 13.60 -9.26
N LYS A 132 -17.15 12.63 -9.92
CA LYS A 132 -17.17 12.59 -11.40
C LYS A 132 -17.89 11.34 -11.89
N PRO A 133 -18.68 11.45 -13.00
CA PRO A 133 -19.35 10.29 -13.57
C PRO A 133 -18.33 9.21 -13.92
N ILE A 134 -18.73 7.97 -13.80
CA ILE A 134 -17.95 6.70 -13.89
C ILE A 134 -17.00 6.61 -15.12
N ALA A 135 -17.10 7.52 -16.06
CA ALA A 135 -16.31 7.54 -17.30
C ALA A 135 -14.93 8.24 -17.19
N VAL A 136 -14.60 8.89 -16.07
CA VAL A 136 -13.32 9.59 -15.93
C VAL A 136 -12.41 8.80 -14.98
N GLY A 137 -11.63 7.92 -15.58
CA GLY A 137 -10.45 7.20 -15.13
C GLY A 137 -10.17 7.10 -13.64
N ARG A 138 -10.13 5.86 -13.11
CA ARG A 138 -9.49 5.56 -11.82
C ARG A 138 -8.04 6.03 -11.89
N LYS A 139 -7.65 6.93 -11.00
CA LYS A 139 -6.26 7.36 -10.89
C LYS A 139 -5.54 6.44 -9.91
N THR A 140 -4.57 5.69 -10.41
CA THR A 140 -3.67 4.92 -9.54
C THR A 140 -2.62 5.84 -8.95
N VAL A 141 -2.55 5.89 -7.63
CA VAL A 141 -1.48 6.57 -6.89
C VAL A 141 -0.47 5.53 -6.43
N ILE A 142 0.80 5.75 -6.73
CA ILE A 142 1.90 4.91 -6.28
C ILE A 142 2.76 5.72 -5.31
N LEU A 143 3.01 5.16 -4.13
CA LEU A 143 3.93 5.75 -3.15
C LEU A 143 5.09 4.79 -2.90
N ARG A 144 6.28 5.34 -2.75
CA ARG A 144 7.46 4.65 -2.21
C ARG A 144 7.83 5.33 -0.90
N LEU A 145 7.87 4.53 0.15
CA LEU A 145 8.17 4.98 1.51
C LEU A 145 9.47 4.36 1.96
N LYS A 146 10.36 5.18 2.50
CA LYS A 146 11.61 4.76 3.11
C LYS A 146 11.49 4.85 4.62
N ARG A 147 11.80 3.76 5.33
CA ARG A 147 11.81 3.75 6.79
C ARG A 147 12.98 4.57 7.32
N LEU A 148 12.72 5.44 8.29
CA LEU A 148 13.69 6.28 8.99
C LEU A 148 14.36 5.55 10.14
#